data_a83a1980e3b6d2210c2006aba08d8aef
#
_entry.id   a83a1980e3b6d2210c2006aba08d8aef
#
_cell.length_a   1.000
_cell.length_b   1.000
_cell.length_c   1.000
_cell.angle_alpha   90.00
_cell.angle_beta   90.00
_cell.angle_gamma   90.00
#
_symmetry.space_group_name_H-M   'P 1'
#
loop_
_entity.id
_entity.type
_entity.pdbx_description
1 polymer ?
#
loop_
_entity_poly.entity_id
_entity_poly.type
_entity_poly.pdbx_seq_one_letter_code
_entity_poly.pdbx_strand_id
1 'polypeptide(L)'
;MPLQTEGTSLPRAGREEGKTRGRVLVTGANGQLGRALMALLPQAGFDPTGVDLPEVDISDAAAMSAWDWSGYDIIINAAAWTNVDGAETPEGRRLSWRANTVGPVNLARAAVQHGLTLVHLSTEYTFDGVTAVHTEEETPSPLGVYGQSKAAGDAAVSVCPRHYLVRTSWVVGDGKNFVKTMLSLAERGISPRVVADQTGRLTFASDLAAGIIHLITSGAEFGTYNLSGDGPILSWADIAKRVYEKAGHSPDEVTPVTTEEYYAGQEGIAPRPLSSVLDLARIKATGFSPADSTERLNVYLQGLL
;
A
#
# COMPACT_ATOMS: atom_id res chain seq x y z
N MET A 1 2.28 14.85 47.05
CA MET A 1 3.49 14.38 46.34
C MET A 1 3.05 13.95 44.97
N PRO A 2 3.41 14.66 43.88
CA PRO A 2 3.10 14.22 42.52
C PRO A 2 4.18 13.24 42.04
N LEU A 3 3.74 12.13 41.44
CA LEU A 3 4.58 11.14 40.79
C LEU A 3 5.18 11.76 39.54
N GLN A 4 6.49 11.84 39.50
CA GLN A 4 7.25 12.20 38.29
C GLN A 4 7.21 11.02 37.31
N THR A 5 6.61 11.21 36.14
CA THR A 5 6.75 10.31 35.01
C THR A 5 8.06 10.65 34.30
N GLU A 6 9.08 9.83 34.50
CA GLU A 6 10.31 9.90 33.68
C GLU A 6 9.98 9.47 32.26
N GLY A 7 9.98 10.45 31.38
CA GLY A 7 9.93 10.23 29.92
C GLY A 7 11.25 9.62 29.46
N THR A 8 11.20 8.37 29.04
CA THR A 8 12.33 7.67 28.40
C THR A 8 12.56 8.29 27.01
N SER A 9 13.45 9.28 26.94
CA SER A 9 13.96 9.80 25.67
C SER A 9 14.89 8.74 25.04
N LEU A 10 14.57 8.32 23.82
CA LEU A 10 15.48 7.49 23.02
C LEU A 10 16.79 8.25 22.75
N PRO A 11 17.97 7.61 22.82
CA PRO A 11 19.24 8.26 22.57
C PRO A 11 19.34 8.66 21.08
N ARG A 12 19.70 9.94 20.83
CA ARG A 12 20.14 10.42 19.52
C ARG A 12 21.46 9.72 19.20
N ALA A 13 21.42 8.68 18.37
CA ALA A 13 22.62 8.00 17.91
C ALA A 13 23.42 8.91 16.96
N GLY A 14 24.61 9.31 17.38
CA GLY A 14 25.65 9.79 16.50
C GLY A 14 26.02 8.69 15.49
N ARG A 15 26.18 9.04 14.21
CA ARG A 15 26.60 8.13 13.15
C ARG A 15 28.01 7.60 13.48
N GLU A 16 28.14 6.32 13.80
CA GLU A 16 29.35 5.54 13.55
C GLU A 16 29.25 4.98 12.12
N GLU A 17 30.19 5.33 11.26
CA GLU A 17 30.30 4.74 9.92
C GLU A 17 30.50 3.22 10.04
N GLY A 18 29.56 2.43 9.45
CA GLY A 18 29.65 0.97 9.39
C GLY A 18 28.59 0.19 10.17
N LYS A 19 27.71 0.82 10.97
CA LYS A 19 26.65 0.13 11.72
C LYS A 19 25.32 0.19 10.96
N THR A 20 24.70 -0.97 10.72
CA THR A 20 23.33 -1.06 10.17
C THR A 20 22.35 -0.37 11.12
N ARG A 21 21.32 0.29 10.56
CA ARG A 21 20.22 0.90 11.34
C ARG A 21 19.29 -0.12 12.00
N GLY A 22 19.40 -1.40 11.60
CA GLY A 22 18.63 -2.52 12.10
C GLY A 22 18.27 -3.52 11.02
N ARG A 23 17.79 -4.68 11.44
CA ARG A 23 17.33 -5.74 10.55
C ARG A 23 15.82 -5.66 10.33
N VAL A 24 15.41 -5.79 9.08
CA VAL A 24 14.02 -5.64 8.65
C VAL A 24 13.54 -6.92 7.99
N LEU A 25 12.45 -7.50 8.51
CA LEU A 25 11.72 -8.55 7.79
C LEU A 25 10.69 -7.91 6.87
N VAL A 26 10.77 -8.17 5.57
CA VAL A 26 9.78 -7.74 4.57
C VAL A 26 8.98 -8.95 4.12
N THR A 27 7.68 -9.00 4.43
CA THR A 27 6.77 -10.03 3.93
C THR A 27 6.09 -9.55 2.64
N GLY A 28 5.78 -10.46 1.72
CA GLY A 28 5.32 -10.08 0.37
C GLY A 28 6.44 -9.46 -0.47
N ALA A 29 7.68 -9.92 -0.28
CA ALA A 29 8.89 -9.35 -0.86
C ALA A 29 8.89 -9.38 -2.42
N ASN A 30 8.18 -10.31 -3.03
CA ASN A 30 8.06 -10.44 -4.48
C ASN A 30 6.96 -9.55 -5.10
N GLY A 31 6.14 -8.90 -4.26
CA GLY A 31 5.12 -7.93 -4.69
C GLY A 31 5.72 -6.60 -5.19
N GLN A 32 4.87 -5.71 -5.74
CA GLN A 32 5.33 -4.41 -6.26
C GLN A 32 6.04 -3.58 -5.19
N LEU A 33 5.42 -3.41 -4.02
CA LEU A 33 6.01 -2.68 -2.90
C LEU A 33 7.18 -3.46 -2.28
N GLY A 34 7.05 -4.79 -2.12
CA GLY A 34 8.11 -5.62 -1.55
C GLY A 34 9.44 -5.45 -2.30
N ARG A 35 9.42 -5.54 -3.64
CA ARG A 35 10.61 -5.32 -4.48
C ARG A 35 11.20 -3.92 -4.31
N ALA A 36 10.35 -2.89 -4.26
CA ALA A 36 10.82 -1.52 -4.04
C ALA A 36 11.47 -1.34 -2.65
N LEU A 37 10.90 -1.95 -1.60
CA LEU A 37 11.48 -1.95 -0.25
C LEU A 37 12.82 -2.70 -0.22
N MET A 38 12.91 -3.90 -0.82
CA MET A 38 14.15 -4.67 -0.89
C MET A 38 15.28 -3.92 -1.60
N ALA A 39 14.93 -3.08 -2.60
CA ALA A 39 15.91 -2.24 -3.30
C ALA A 39 16.35 -0.99 -2.50
N LEU A 40 15.43 -0.36 -1.74
CA LEU A 40 15.69 0.93 -1.09
C LEU A 40 16.17 0.80 0.38
N LEU A 41 15.76 -0.22 1.12
CA LEU A 41 16.17 -0.42 2.51
C LEU A 41 17.69 -0.47 2.72
N PRO A 42 18.48 -1.20 1.88
CA PRO A 42 19.95 -1.18 2.00
C PRO A 42 20.55 0.21 1.80
N GLN A 43 19.99 1.02 0.89
CA GLN A 43 20.43 2.40 0.62
C GLN A 43 20.15 3.32 1.83
N ALA A 44 19.11 2.99 2.61
CA ALA A 44 18.78 3.68 3.86
C ALA A 44 19.55 3.15 5.08
N GLY A 45 20.44 2.17 4.89
CA GLY A 45 21.30 1.60 5.92
C GLY A 45 20.64 0.47 6.74
N PHE A 46 19.58 -0.16 6.24
CA PHE A 46 18.97 -1.34 6.85
C PHE A 46 19.48 -2.64 6.22
N ASP A 47 19.34 -3.75 6.96
CA ASP A 47 19.59 -5.11 6.48
C ASP A 47 18.27 -5.86 6.28
N PRO A 48 17.68 -5.87 5.06
CA PRO A 48 16.39 -6.48 4.81
C PRO A 48 16.50 -7.97 4.53
N THR A 49 15.60 -8.75 5.13
CA THR A 49 15.30 -10.13 4.76
C THR A 49 13.91 -10.16 4.12
N GLY A 50 13.83 -10.56 2.84
CA GLY A 50 12.56 -10.69 2.13
C GLY A 50 12.02 -12.11 2.22
N VAL A 51 10.71 -12.26 2.49
CA VAL A 51 10.00 -13.54 2.47
C VAL A 51 8.68 -13.40 1.73
N ASP A 52 8.24 -14.50 1.09
CA ASP A 52 6.97 -14.55 0.37
C ASP A 52 6.46 -15.99 0.27
N LEU A 53 5.25 -16.16 -0.27
CA LEU A 53 4.76 -17.49 -0.67
C LEU A 53 5.60 -18.03 -1.86
N PRO A 54 5.79 -19.36 -1.93
CA PRO A 54 5.25 -20.39 -1.04
C PRO A 54 6.11 -20.66 0.22
N GLU A 55 7.28 -20.02 0.38
CA GLU A 55 8.25 -20.33 1.42
C GLU A 55 7.72 -19.95 2.82
N VAL A 56 7.03 -18.82 2.92
CA VAL A 56 6.48 -18.31 4.18
C VAL A 56 5.03 -17.88 4.01
N ASP A 57 4.11 -18.58 4.68
CA ASP A 57 2.72 -18.17 4.81
C ASP A 57 2.50 -17.46 6.15
N ILE A 58 2.37 -16.13 6.13
CA ILE A 58 2.12 -15.34 7.34
C ILE A 58 0.81 -15.70 8.05
N SER A 59 -0.14 -16.36 7.38
CA SER A 59 -1.38 -16.83 7.98
C SER A 59 -1.24 -18.17 8.73
N ASP A 60 -0.10 -18.84 8.61
CA ASP A 60 0.21 -20.04 9.38
C ASP A 60 0.72 -19.63 10.78
N ALA A 61 -0.17 -19.77 11.79
CA ALA A 61 0.17 -19.40 13.15
C ALA A 61 1.31 -20.26 13.76
N ALA A 62 1.42 -21.53 13.34
CA ALA A 62 2.50 -22.39 13.83
C ALA A 62 3.86 -21.97 13.23
N ALA A 63 3.89 -21.70 11.92
CA ALA A 63 5.08 -21.19 11.26
C ALA A 63 5.53 -19.85 11.85
N MET A 64 4.60 -18.92 12.08
CA MET A 64 4.91 -17.61 12.67
C MET A 64 5.37 -17.72 14.13
N SER A 65 4.81 -18.66 14.90
CA SER A 65 5.23 -18.91 16.28
C SER A 65 6.62 -19.56 16.37
N ALA A 66 7.00 -20.34 15.38
CA ALA A 66 8.30 -21.00 15.29
C ALA A 66 9.39 -20.15 14.63
N TRP A 67 9.03 -19.00 14.04
CA TRP A 67 9.97 -18.12 13.37
C TRP A 67 10.97 -17.50 14.37
N ASP A 68 12.24 -17.45 14.00
CA ASP A 68 13.25 -16.76 14.83
C ASP A 68 13.19 -15.25 14.66
N TRP A 69 12.51 -14.59 15.58
CA TRP A 69 12.33 -13.13 15.60
C TRP A 69 13.51 -12.39 16.24
N SER A 70 14.45 -13.08 16.90
CA SER A 70 15.49 -12.46 17.76
C SER A 70 16.46 -11.55 17.00
N GLY A 71 16.52 -11.71 15.67
CA GLY A 71 17.42 -10.92 14.83
C GLY A 71 16.80 -9.70 14.20
N TYR A 72 15.49 -9.41 14.39
CA TYR A 72 14.80 -8.33 13.71
C TYR A 72 14.44 -7.18 14.64
N ASP A 73 14.40 -5.96 14.11
CA ASP A 73 13.96 -4.75 14.78
C ASP A 73 12.59 -4.29 14.24
N ILE A 74 12.33 -4.57 12.95
CA ILE A 74 11.17 -4.08 12.21
C ILE A 74 10.60 -5.22 11.36
N ILE A 75 9.27 -5.29 11.31
CA ILE A 75 8.50 -6.06 10.33
C ILE A 75 7.82 -5.07 9.38
N ILE A 76 8.00 -5.22 8.06
CA ILE A 76 7.22 -4.50 7.05
C ILE A 76 6.34 -5.52 6.33
N ASN A 77 5.04 -5.48 6.60
CA ASN A 77 4.07 -6.36 5.98
C ASN A 77 3.51 -5.74 4.69
N ALA A 78 4.07 -6.16 3.55
CA ALA A 78 3.56 -5.88 2.21
C ALA A 78 2.82 -7.09 1.59
N ALA A 79 2.70 -8.21 2.33
CA ALA A 79 1.94 -9.37 1.89
C ALA A 79 0.43 -9.11 2.00
N ALA A 80 -0.30 -9.38 0.94
CA ALA A 80 -1.75 -9.28 0.89
C ALA A 80 -2.35 -10.11 -0.24
N TRP A 81 -3.58 -10.55 -0.06
CA TRP A 81 -4.46 -10.93 -1.16
C TRP A 81 -4.99 -9.66 -1.81
N THR A 82 -4.71 -9.43 -3.10
CA THR A 82 -5.05 -8.20 -3.82
C THR A 82 -6.02 -8.41 -4.99
N ASN A 83 -6.46 -9.64 -5.25
CA ASN A 83 -7.47 -9.93 -6.25
C ASN A 83 -8.86 -9.54 -5.71
N VAL A 84 -9.26 -8.29 -5.96
CA VAL A 84 -10.46 -7.65 -5.41
C VAL A 84 -11.73 -8.39 -5.82
N ASP A 85 -11.91 -8.69 -7.13
CA ASP A 85 -13.09 -9.44 -7.62
C ASP A 85 -13.06 -10.89 -7.17
N GLY A 86 -11.90 -11.52 -7.21
CA GLY A 86 -11.72 -12.88 -6.72
C GLY A 86 -12.09 -13.04 -5.25
N ALA A 87 -11.98 -11.99 -4.43
CA ALA A 87 -12.35 -12.02 -3.01
C ALA A 87 -13.87 -12.21 -2.79
N GLU A 88 -14.72 -11.85 -3.76
CA GLU A 88 -16.17 -12.03 -3.66
C GLU A 88 -16.60 -13.51 -3.83
N THR A 89 -15.74 -14.36 -4.41
CA THR A 89 -16.02 -15.80 -4.50
C THR A 89 -15.88 -16.48 -3.13
N PRO A 90 -16.57 -17.62 -2.87
CA PRO A 90 -16.46 -18.35 -1.60
C PRO A 90 -15.01 -18.73 -1.25
N GLU A 91 -14.22 -19.18 -2.23
CA GLU A 91 -12.82 -19.54 -2.02
C GLU A 91 -11.94 -18.29 -1.81
N GLY A 92 -12.10 -17.26 -2.66
CA GLY A 92 -11.34 -16.03 -2.56
C GLY A 92 -11.64 -15.27 -1.26
N ARG A 93 -12.88 -15.32 -0.75
CA ARG A 93 -13.22 -14.77 0.56
C ARG A 93 -12.38 -15.43 1.65
N ARG A 94 -12.30 -16.75 1.67
CA ARG A 94 -11.51 -17.49 2.64
C ARG A 94 -10.02 -17.12 2.55
N LEU A 95 -9.46 -17.07 1.34
CA LEU A 95 -8.06 -16.73 1.11
C LEU A 95 -7.74 -15.28 1.45
N SER A 96 -8.64 -14.36 1.08
CA SER A 96 -8.52 -12.93 1.41
C SER A 96 -8.49 -12.72 2.93
N TRP A 97 -9.40 -13.32 3.69
CA TRP A 97 -9.41 -13.24 5.15
C TRP A 97 -8.16 -13.89 5.79
N ARG A 98 -7.68 -15.01 5.24
CA ARG A 98 -6.42 -15.61 5.70
C ARG A 98 -5.25 -14.66 5.54
N ALA A 99 -5.04 -14.13 4.33
CA ALA A 99 -3.89 -13.28 4.03
C ALA A 99 -4.00 -11.90 4.71
N ASN A 100 -5.18 -11.26 4.61
CA ASN A 100 -5.35 -9.86 4.98
C ASN A 100 -5.76 -9.63 6.44
N THR A 101 -6.22 -10.69 7.14
CA THR A 101 -6.63 -10.60 8.55
C THR A 101 -5.77 -11.50 9.44
N VAL A 102 -5.76 -12.83 9.17
CA VAL A 102 -5.03 -13.77 10.04
C VAL A 102 -3.52 -13.53 9.98
N GLY A 103 -2.97 -13.26 8.79
CA GLY A 103 -1.56 -12.89 8.63
C GLY A 103 -1.16 -11.69 9.48
N PRO A 104 -1.80 -10.52 9.33
CA PRO A 104 -1.56 -9.35 10.19
C PRO A 104 -1.73 -9.61 11.68
N VAL A 105 -2.71 -10.43 12.10
CA VAL A 105 -2.86 -10.84 13.52
C VAL A 105 -1.62 -11.57 14.02
N ASN A 106 -1.08 -12.52 13.24
CA ASN A 106 0.11 -13.26 13.63
C ASN A 106 1.36 -12.35 13.70
N LEU A 107 1.53 -11.45 12.72
CA LEU A 107 2.63 -10.48 12.73
C LEU A 107 2.50 -9.47 13.89
N ALA A 108 1.28 -9.03 14.20
CA ALA A 108 1.02 -8.15 15.34
C ALA A 108 1.37 -8.81 16.66
N ARG A 109 1.00 -10.10 16.84
CA ARG A 109 1.41 -10.89 18.01
C ARG A 109 2.92 -10.99 18.15
N ALA A 110 3.61 -11.33 17.05
CA ALA A 110 5.07 -11.39 17.01
C ALA A 110 5.70 -10.04 17.37
N ALA A 111 5.21 -8.95 16.78
CA ALA A 111 5.71 -7.61 17.04
C ALA A 111 5.57 -7.22 18.52
N VAL A 112 4.41 -7.47 19.14
CA VAL A 112 4.19 -7.20 20.57
C VAL A 112 5.08 -8.10 21.44
N GLN A 113 5.13 -9.40 21.15
CA GLN A 113 5.89 -10.38 21.95
C GLN A 113 7.39 -10.09 21.94
N HIS A 114 7.94 -9.65 20.80
CA HIS A 114 9.37 -9.43 20.61
C HIS A 114 9.80 -7.96 20.61
N GLY A 115 8.86 -7.02 20.88
CA GLY A 115 9.15 -5.59 20.95
C GLY A 115 9.53 -4.95 19.62
N LEU A 116 9.07 -5.53 18.49
CA LEU A 116 9.38 -5.08 17.13
C LEU A 116 8.48 -3.92 16.71
N THR A 117 8.95 -3.09 15.79
CA THR A 117 8.10 -2.14 15.08
C THR A 117 7.40 -2.85 13.93
N LEU A 118 6.06 -2.72 13.83
CA LEU A 118 5.26 -3.28 12.74
C LEU A 118 4.81 -2.18 11.78
N VAL A 119 5.25 -2.23 10.53
CA VAL A 119 4.70 -1.44 9.44
C VAL A 119 3.73 -2.34 8.66
N HIS A 120 2.47 -1.92 8.51
CA HIS A 120 1.46 -2.68 7.79
C HIS A 120 0.88 -1.86 6.64
N LEU A 121 0.97 -2.41 5.41
CA LEU A 121 0.35 -1.80 4.25
C LEU A 121 -1.15 -2.10 4.22
N SER A 122 -1.95 -1.04 4.18
CA SER A 122 -3.39 -1.06 4.01
C SER A 122 -3.83 -0.38 2.71
N THR A 123 -5.11 -0.08 2.57
CA THR A 123 -5.75 0.38 1.35
C THR A 123 -6.88 1.36 1.64
N GLU A 124 -7.18 2.21 0.66
CA GLU A 124 -8.38 3.05 0.63
C GLU A 124 -9.68 2.25 0.53
N TYR A 125 -9.63 0.98 0.09
CA TYR A 125 -10.80 0.07 0.07
C TYR A 125 -11.37 -0.21 1.47
N THR A 126 -10.73 0.24 2.53
CA THR A 126 -11.30 0.27 3.88
C THR A 126 -12.42 1.29 4.02
N PHE A 127 -12.64 2.17 3.04
CA PHE A 127 -13.68 3.18 2.98
C PHE A 127 -14.70 2.87 1.88
N ASP A 128 -15.87 3.52 1.94
CA ASP A 128 -16.95 3.37 0.95
C ASP A 128 -16.79 4.27 -0.29
N GLY A 129 -15.87 5.25 -0.25
CA GLY A 129 -15.63 6.17 -1.34
C GLY A 129 -16.73 7.22 -1.54
N VAL A 130 -17.60 7.44 -0.55
CA VAL A 130 -18.64 8.50 -0.57
C VAL A 130 -18.04 9.86 -0.21
N THR A 131 -17.12 9.87 0.76
CA THR A 131 -16.38 11.09 1.13
C THR A 131 -15.39 11.43 0.02
N ALA A 132 -15.31 12.72 -0.35
CA ALA A 132 -14.43 13.16 -1.43
C ALA A 132 -12.93 12.97 -1.11
N VAL A 133 -12.54 13.09 0.16
CA VAL A 133 -11.15 12.89 0.66
C VAL A 133 -11.21 12.16 1.99
N HIS A 134 -10.56 11.00 2.08
CA HIS A 134 -10.55 10.15 3.26
C HIS A 134 -9.39 10.49 4.19
N THR A 135 -9.68 10.70 5.48
CA THR A 135 -8.68 10.98 6.51
C THR A 135 -8.26 9.71 7.28
N GLU A 136 -7.20 9.80 8.08
CA GLU A 136 -6.75 8.70 8.92
C GLU A 136 -7.73 8.36 10.05
N GLU A 137 -8.48 9.35 10.52
CA GLU A 137 -9.46 9.24 11.62
C GLU A 137 -10.84 8.75 11.16
N GLU A 138 -11.07 8.67 9.86
CA GLU A 138 -12.34 8.18 9.33
C GLU A 138 -12.58 6.71 9.71
N THR A 139 -13.78 6.44 10.18
CA THR A 139 -14.19 5.06 10.53
C THR A 139 -14.28 4.20 9.26
N PRO A 140 -13.65 3.03 9.23
CA PRO A 140 -13.75 2.12 8.09
C PRO A 140 -15.20 1.75 7.74
N SER A 141 -15.52 1.81 6.46
CA SER A 141 -16.85 1.50 5.88
C SER A 141 -16.72 0.68 4.58
N PRO A 142 -15.98 -0.45 4.59
CA PRO A 142 -15.60 -1.18 3.38
C PRO A 142 -16.81 -1.77 2.64
N LEU A 143 -16.86 -1.60 1.31
CA LEU A 143 -17.95 -2.08 0.47
C LEU A 143 -17.90 -3.58 0.20
N GLY A 144 -16.73 -4.12 -0.16
CA GLY A 144 -16.53 -5.50 -0.59
C GLY A 144 -15.64 -6.30 0.35
N VAL A 145 -15.53 -7.60 0.08
CA VAL A 145 -14.79 -8.58 0.92
C VAL A 145 -13.32 -8.21 1.05
N TYR A 146 -12.69 -7.75 -0.02
CA TYR A 146 -11.29 -7.30 0.04
C TYR A 146 -11.10 -6.20 1.09
N GLY A 147 -11.88 -5.12 0.99
CA GLY A 147 -11.83 -4.02 1.96
C GLY A 147 -12.14 -4.46 3.39
N GLN A 148 -13.16 -5.31 3.57
CA GLN A 148 -13.53 -5.88 4.88
C GLN A 148 -12.37 -6.67 5.50
N SER A 149 -11.71 -7.53 4.71
CA SER A 149 -10.58 -8.33 5.18
C SER A 149 -9.36 -7.46 5.55
N LYS A 150 -9.12 -6.36 4.79
CA LYS A 150 -8.06 -5.39 5.09
C LYS A 150 -8.38 -4.59 6.35
N ALA A 151 -9.60 -4.08 6.49
CA ALA A 151 -10.02 -3.32 7.67
C ALA A 151 -9.93 -4.16 8.96
N ALA A 152 -10.26 -5.47 8.88
CA ALA A 152 -10.10 -6.38 10.01
C ALA A 152 -8.61 -6.60 10.39
N GLY A 153 -7.71 -6.65 9.40
CA GLY A 153 -6.27 -6.69 9.63
C GLY A 153 -5.74 -5.39 10.23
N ASP A 154 -6.22 -4.23 9.74
CA ASP A 154 -5.90 -2.91 10.26
C ASP A 154 -6.24 -2.80 11.76
N ALA A 155 -7.43 -3.28 12.16
CA ALA A 155 -7.85 -3.30 13.55
C ALA A 155 -6.91 -4.13 14.44
N ALA A 156 -6.40 -5.26 13.93
CA ALA A 156 -5.43 -6.08 14.66
C ALA A 156 -4.06 -5.40 14.79
N VAL A 157 -3.63 -4.65 13.78
CA VAL A 157 -2.35 -3.93 13.79
C VAL A 157 -2.43 -2.69 14.70
N SER A 158 -3.57 -1.99 14.71
CA SER A 158 -3.74 -0.74 15.47
C SER A 158 -3.59 -0.90 16.99
N VAL A 159 -3.71 -2.13 17.53
CA VAL A 159 -3.48 -2.39 18.95
C VAL A 159 -2.00 -2.59 19.32
N CYS A 160 -1.11 -2.69 18.33
CA CYS A 160 0.33 -2.79 18.58
C CYS A 160 0.87 -1.41 19.02
N PRO A 161 1.59 -1.30 20.14
CA PRO A 161 2.09 0.00 20.61
C PRO A 161 3.08 0.67 19.63
N ARG A 162 3.81 -0.13 18.85
CA ARG A 162 4.84 0.32 17.91
C ARG A 162 4.43 -0.07 16.50
N HIS A 163 3.49 0.67 15.91
CA HIS A 163 3.04 0.39 14.55
C HIS A 163 2.97 1.64 13.67
N TYR A 164 3.18 1.41 12.38
CA TYR A 164 2.77 2.30 11.30
C TYR A 164 1.78 1.55 10.42
N LEU A 165 0.51 1.94 10.44
CA LEU A 165 -0.49 1.46 9.52
C LEU A 165 -0.54 2.44 8.35
N VAL A 166 -0.15 1.99 7.15
CA VAL A 166 -0.01 2.84 5.97
C VAL A 166 -1.10 2.51 4.98
N ARG A 167 -2.11 3.37 4.84
CA ARG A 167 -3.14 3.27 3.80
C ARG A 167 -2.63 3.90 2.52
N THR A 168 -2.81 3.20 1.41
CA THR A 168 -2.41 3.67 0.08
C THR A 168 -3.50 3.40 -0.95
N SER A 169 -3.34 3.94 -2.15
CA SER A 169 -4.27 3.75 -3.27
C SER A 169 -3.51 3.55 -4.58
N TRP A 170 -4.10 2.83 -5.54
CA TRP A 170 -3.71 2.76 -6.96
C TRP A 170 -2.21 2.56 -7.20
N VAL A 171 -1.64 1.51 -6.59
CA VAL A 171 -0.20 1.25 -6.63
C VAL A 171 0.27 0.86 -8.03
N VAL A 172 1.32 1.52 -8.50
CA VAL A 172 2.03 1.27 -9.77
C VAL A 172 3.49 0.93 -9.47
N GLY A 173 3.92 -0.23 -9.92
CA GLY A 173 5.31 -0.67 -9.76
C GLY A 173 5.69 -1.69 -10.82
N ASP A 174 6.68 -2.52 -10.52
CA ASP A 174 7.08 -3.61 -11.39
C ASP A 174 6.01 -4.71 -11.47
N GLY A 175 5.85 -5.30 -12.65
CA GLY A 175 4.83 -6.32 -12.95
C GLY A 175 3.59 -5.73 -13.61
N LYS A 176 2.49 -6.47 -13.56
CA LYS A 176 1.21 -6.04 -14.17
C LYS A 176 0.62 -4.89 -13.36
N ASN A 177 0.22 -3.83 -14.04
CA ASN A 177 -0.51 -2.69 -13.48
C ASN A 177 -1.34 -2.02 -14.57
N PHE A 178 -2.22 -1.08 -14.16
CA PHE A 178 -3.13 -0.39 -15.06
C PHE A 178 -2.39 0.38 -16.16
N VAL A 179 -1.31 1.09 -15.84
CA VAL A 179 -0.53 1.90 -16.79
C VAL A 179 0.06 1.03 -17.90
N LYS A 180 0.70 -0.09 -17.55
CA LYS A 180 1.23 -1.05 -18.54
C LYS A 180 0.14 -1.69 -19.37
N THR A 181 -1.04 -1.95 -18.77
CA THR A 181 -2.19 -2.47 -19.51
C THR A 181 -2.65 -1.47 -20.57
N MET A 182 -2.81 -0.19 -20.22
CA MET A 182 -3.22 0.86 -21.15
C MET A 182 -2.17 1.06 -22.25
N LEU A 183 -0.88 1.06 -21.90
CA LEU A 183 0.21 1.15 -22.90
C LEU A 183 0.14 -0.01 -23.90
N SER A 184 -0.03 -1.24 -23.42
CA SER A 184 -0.16 -2.41 -24.31
C SER A 184 -1.41 -2.37 -25.18
N LEU A 185 -2.51 -1.77 -24.72
CA LEU A 185 -3.70 -1.56 -25.55
C LEU A 185 -3.45 -0.51 -26.65
N ALA A 186 -2.77 0.60 -26.30
CA ALA A 186 -2.37 1.63 -27.26
C ALA A 186 -1.46 1.06 -28.35
N GLU A 187 -0.39 0.34 -28.00
CA GLU A 187 0.51 -0.32 -28.95
C GLU A 187 -0.21 -1.28 -29.92
N ARG A 188 -1.32 -1.86 -29.50
CA ARG A 188 -2.15 -2.76 -30.30
C ARG A 188 -3.25 -2.05 -31.08
N GLY A 189 -3.36 -0.72 -31.00
CA GLY A 189 -4.39 0.09 -31.65
C GLY A 189 -5.82 -0.20 -31.16
N ILE A 190 -5.98 -0.59 -29.89
CA ILE A 190 -7.28 -0.90 -29.27
C ILE A 190 -7.82 0.35 -28.60
N SER A 191 -9.08 0.70 -28.87
CA SER A 191 -9.78 1.81 -28.23
C SER A 191 -10.61 1.29 -27.04
N PRO A 192 -10.12 1.44 -25.78
CA PRO A 192 -10.79 0.88 -24.61
C PRO A 192 -11.91 1.79 -24.09
N ARG A 193 -12.89 1.15 -23.44
CA ARG A 193 -13.81 1.83 -22.51
C ARG A 193 -13.15 1.83 -21.13
N VAL A 194 -13.08 3.00 -20.49
CA VAL A 194 -12.41 3.15 -19.19
C VAL A 194 -13.28 3.96 -18.22
N VAL A 195 -13.35 3.53 -16.97
CA VAL A 195 -14.15 4.15 -15.92
C VAL A 195 -13.71 5.59 -15.64
N ALA A 196 -14.66 6.52 -15.60
CA ALA A 196 -14.44 7.95 -15.43
C ALA A 196 -15.01 8.53 -14.11
N ASP A 197 -15.78 7.77 -13.37
CA ASP A 197 -16.41 8.17 -12.10
C ASP A 197 -15.72 7.59 -10.86
N GLN A 198 -14.65 6.83 -11.03
CA GLN A 198 -13.73 6.48 -9.95
C GLN A 198 -12.51 7.41 -10.01
N THR A 199 -12.26 8.11 -8.90
CA THR A 199 -11.22 9.14 -8.83
C THR A 199 -10.19 8.87 -7.74
N GLY A 200 -8.93 9.25 -8.00
CA GLY A 200 -7.82 9.02 -7.07
C GLY A 200 -6.51 9.60 -7.57
N ARG A 201 -5.43 9.10 -7.01
CA ARG A 201 -4.05 9.42 -7.42
C ARG A 201 -3.24 8.12 -7.54
N LEU A 202 -2.40 8.02 -8.56
CA LEU A 202 -1.45 6.91 -8.66
C LEU A 202 -0.41 7.01 -7.55
N THR A 203 -0.05 5.86 -6.99
CA THR A 203 1.04 5.74 -6.01
C THR A 203 2.13 4.85 -6.59
N PHE A 204 3.29 5.40 -6.84
CA PHE A 204 4.40 4.59 -7.33
C PHE A 204 5.05 3.83 -6.19
N ALA A 205 5.32 2.53 -6.40
CA ALA A 205 5.83 1.63 -5.36
C ALA A 205 7.16 2.11 -4.76
N SER A 206 8.02 2.76 -5.55
CA SER A 206 9.25 3.39 -5.08
C SER A 206 9.00 4.56 -4.12
N ASP A 207 7.99 5.40 -4.41
CA ASP A 207 7.66 6.56 -3.59
C ASP A 207 6.95 6.11 -2.30
N LEU A 208 6.10 5.08 -2.39
CA LEU A 208 5.50 4.43 -1.23
C LEU A 208 6.57 3.81 -0.31
N ALA A 209 7.55 3.10 -0.87
CA ALA A 209 8.66 2.55 -0.11
C ALA A 209 9.51 3.67 0.55
N ALA A 210 9.78 4.76 -0.17
CA ALA A 210 10.49 5.92 0.37
C ALA A 210 9.74 6.57 1.55
N GLY A 211 8.41 6.71 1.46
CA GLY A 211 7.58 7.22 2.55
C GLY A 211 7.56 6.30 3.77
N ILE A 212 7.50 4.97 3.58
CA ILE A 212 7.61 4.00 4.66
C ILE A 212 9.00 4.10 5.34
N ILE A 213 10.07 4.18 4.56
CA ILE A 213 11.44 4.35 5.08
C ILE A 213 11.55 5.68 5.83
N HIS A 214 10.94 6.76 5.33
CA HIS A 214 10.88 8.02 6.04
C HIS A 214 10.21 7.88 7.41
N LEU A 215 9.04 7.25 7.51
CA LEU A 215 8.35 7.05 8.80
C LEU A 215 9.24 6.34 9.82
N ILE A 216 9.93 5.26 9.42
CA ILE A 216 10.79 4.49 10.34
C ILE A 216 12.11 5.18 10.68
N THR A 217 12.53 6.21 9.92
CA THR A 217 13.83 6.88 10.11
C THR A 217 13.72 8.28 10.71
N SER A 218 12.58 8.95 10.57
CA SER A 218 12.36 10.33 11.03
C SER A 218 11.97 10.42 12.52
N GLY A 219 11.59 9.29 13.13
CA GLY A 219 11.01 9.28 14.48
C GLY A 219 9.57 9.81 14.51
N ALA A 220 8.84 9.67 13.40
CA ALA A 220 7.43 9.99 13.34
C ALA A 220 6.64 9.24 14.43
N GLU A 221 5.57 9.83 14.94
CA GLU A 221 4.70 9.19 15.92
C GLU A 221 4.10 7.89 15.34
N PHE A 222 4.00 6.86 16.17
CA PHE A 222 3.31 5.63 15.77
C PHE A 222 1.82 5.90 15.50
N GLY A 223 1.22 5.15 14.60
CA GLY A 223 -0.19 5.29 14.26
C GLY A 223 -0.48 5.08 12.77
N THR A 224 -1.66 5.55 12.35
CA THR A 224 -2.13 5.44 10.96
C THR A 224 -1.66 6.61 10.13
N TYR A 225 -1.23 6.34 8.90
CA TYR A 225 -0.85 7.33 7.90
C TYR A 225 -1.47 7.00 6.55
N ASN A 226 -2.00 7.99 5.89
CA ASN A 226 -2.32 7.93 4.48
C ASN A 226 -1.08 8.29 3.65
N LEU A 227 -0.77 7.48 2.64
CA LEU A 227 0.40 7.69 1.79
C LEU A 227 0.08 7.27 0.36
N SER A 228 -0.12 8.24 -0.51
CA SER A 228 -0.29 8.10 -1.95
C SER A 228 0.55 9.13 -2.69
N GLY A 229 0.51 9.11 -4.03
CA GLY A 229 0.98 10.26 -4.80
C GLY A 229 0.19 11.52 -4.47
N ASP A 230 0.82 12.67 -4.66
CA ASP A 230 0.19 14.00 -4.57
C ASP A 230 -0.23 14.50 -5.97
N GLY A 231 -0.60 15.78 -6.09
CA GLY A 231 -0.98 16.43 -7.33
C GLY A 231 -2.47 16.29 -7.67
N PRO A 232 -2.85 16.37 -8.95
CA PRO A 232 -4.24 16.39 -9.36
C PRO A 232 -4.95 15.06 -9.09
N ILE A 233 -6.24 15.16 -8.73
CA ILE A 233 -7.14 14.02 -8.65
C ILE A 233 -7.59 13.68 -10.08
N LEU A 234 -7.42 12.43 -10.49
CA LEU A 234 -7.73 11.94 -11.83
C LEU A 234 -8.64 10.71 -11.75
N SER A 235 -9.45 10.52 -12.80
CA SER A 235 -10.14 9.26 -13.02
C SER A 235 -9.24 8.23 -13.72
N TRP A 236 -9.64 6.95 -13.73
CA TRP A 236 -8.96 5.95 -14.54
C TRP A 236 -8.96 6.30 -16.03
N ALA A 237 -10.05 6.91 -16.53
CA ALA A 237 -10.13 7.39 -17.91
C ALA A 237 -9.13 8.51 -18.20
N ASP A 238 -8.94 9.48 -17.28
CA ASP A 238 -7.95 10.54 -17.44
C ASP A 238 -6.52 10.00 -17.47
N ILE A 239 -6.23 9.01 -16.61
CA ILE A 239 -4.93 8.34 -16.61
C ILE A 239 -4.71 7.58 -17.94
N ALA A 240 -5.73 6.84 -18.42
CA ALA A 240 -5.64 6.13 -19.68
C ALA A 240 -5.39 7.08 -20.85
N LYS A 241 -6.10 8.22 -20.94
CA LYS A 241 -5.89 9.25 -21.96
C LYS A 241 -4.47 9.77 -21.96
N ARG A 242 -3.88 10.04 -20.78
CA ARG A 242 -2.48 10.46 -20.66
C ARG A 242 -1.50 9.39 -21.15
N VAL A 243 -1.78 8.10 -20.87
CA VAL A 243 -0.94 6.99 -21.36
C VAL A 243 -1.00 6.92 -22.90
N TYR A 244 -2.19 7.04 -23.50
CA TYR A 244 -2.37 7.06 -24.94
C TYR A 244 -1.63 8.22 -25.60
N GLU A 245 -1.80 9.42 -25.09
CA GLU A 245 -1.09 10.61 -25.56
C GLU A 245 0.43 10.43 -25.54
N LYS A 246 0.98 9.90 -24.43
CA LYS A 246 2.42 9.63 -24.30
C LYS A 246 2.92 8.54 -25.23
N ALA A 247 2.08 7.56 -25.57
CA ALA A 247 2.36 6.52 -26.56
C ALA A 247 2.21 6.99 -28.03
N GLY A 248 1.87 8.27 -28.26
CA GLY A 248 1.71 8.83 -29.60
C GLY A 248 0.33 8.60 -30.22
N HIS A 249 -0.66 8.22 -29.41
CA HIS A 249 -2.05 8.00 -29.83
C HIS A 249 -2.96 9.19 -29.45
N SER A 250 -4.15 9.27 -30.07
CA SER A 250 -5.15 10.25 -29.67
C SER A 250 -5.75 9.89 -28.32
N PRO A 251 -5.88 10.82 -27.36
CA PRO A 251 -6.63 10.60 -26.12
C PRO A 251 -8.12 10.30 -26.37
N ASP A 252 -8.66 10.66 -27.55
CA ASP A 252 -10.04 10.37 -27.97
C ASP A 252 -10.26 8.89 -28.29
N GLU A 253 -9.22 8.11 -28.45
CA GLU A 253 -9.34 6.64 -28.57
C GLU A 253 -9.80 5.99 -27.25
N VAL A 254 -9.68 6.68 -26.10
CA VAL A 254 -10.18 6.22 -24.81
C VAL A 254 -11.61 6.74 -24.59
N THR A 255 -12.59 5.84 -24.54
CA THR A 255 -13.98 6.15 -24.29
C THR A 255 -14.27 6.14 -22.77
N PRO A 256 -14.55 7.30 -22.14
CA PRO A 256 -14.93 7.34 -20.73
C PRO A 256 -16.34 6.75 -20.55
N VAL A 257 -16.52 5.97 -19.49
CA VAL A 257 -17.80 5.37 -19.09
C VAL A 257 -17.98 5.42 -17.59
N THR A 258 -19.20 5.27 -17.09
CA THR A 258 -19.45 5.12 -15.66
C THR A 258 -19.07 3.71 -15.17
N THR A 259 -18.91 3.54 -13.87
CA THR A 259 -18.70 2.23 -13.22
C THR A 259 -19.86 1.30 -13.54
N GLU A 260 -21.09 1.78 -13.48
CA GLU A 260 -22.31 1.04 -13.81
C GLU A 260 -22.31 0.55 -15.26
N GLU A 261 -21.98 1.42 -16.21
CA GLU A 261 -21.90 1.07 -17.64
C GLU A 261 -20.76 0.09 -17.96
N TYR A 262 -19.64 0.21 -17.22
CA TYR A 262 -18.48 -0.65 -17.43
C TYR A 262 -18.73 -2.10 -17.01
N TYR A 263 -19.43 -2.26 -15.87
CA TYR A 263 -19.72 -3.57 -15.29
C TYR A 263 -21.12 -4.11 -15.64
N ALA A 264 -21.89 -3.40 -16.47
CA ALA A 264 -23.23 -3.83 -16.87
C ALA A 264 -23.25 -5.26 -17.40
N GLY A 265 -24.09 -6.11 -16.80
CA GLY A 265 -24.24 -7.52 -17.21
C GLY A 265 -23.11 -8.45 -16.74
N GLN A 266 -22.15 -7.99 -15.93
CA GLN A 266 -21.12 -8.81 -15.31
C GLN A 266 -21.55 -9.23 -13.90
N GLU A 267 -21.31 -10.49 -13.54
CA GLU A 267 -21.56 -11.02 -12.21
C GLU A 267 -20.25 -11.21 -11.43
N GLY A 268 -20.32 -11.22 -10.10
CA GLY A 268 -19.17 -11.49 -9.24
C GLY A 268 -18.16 -10.33 -9.17
N ILE A 269 -18.56 -9.15 -9.60
CA ILE A 269 -17.74 -7.93 -9.52
C ILE A 269 -17.86 -7.33 -8.13
N ALA A 270 -16.73 -7.07 -7.49
CA ALA A 270 -16.69 -6.38 -6.20
C ALA A 270 -17.12 -4.92 -6.36
N PRO A 271 -17.86 -4.35 -5.41
CA PRO A 271 -18.14 -2.91 -5.41
C PRO A 271 -16.83 -2.12 -5.23
N ARG A 272 -16.71 -0.99 -5.96
CA ARG A 272 -15.55 -0.10 -5.92
C ARG A 272 -15.92 1.24 -5.28
N PRO A 273 -15.03 1.81 -4.44
CA PRO A 273 -15.19 3.20 -3.98
C PRO A 273 -15.12 4.16 -5.18
N LEU A 274 -16.00 5.17 -5.23
CA LEU A 274 -15.94 6.20 -6.27
C LEU A 274 -14.81 7.20 -5.99
N SER A 275 -14.50 7.46 -4.73
CA SER A 275 -13.31 8.21 -4.34
C SER A 275 -12.29 7.30 -3.67
N SER A 276 -11.07 7.32 -4.20
CA SER A 276 -9.87 6.69 -3.61
C SER A 276 -8.87 7.76 -3.13
N VAL A 277 -9.34 8.99 -2.91
CA VAL A 277 -8.51 10.14 -2.54
C VAL A 277 -8.22 10.11 -1.06
N LEU A 278 -6.95 10.00 -0.71
CA LEU A 278 -6.45 10.04 0.67
C LEU A 278 -5.95 11.43 1.03
N ASP A 279 -6.28 11.92 2.24
CA ASP A 279 -5.65 13.12 2.81
C ASP A 279 -4.19 12.83 3.13
N LEU A 280 -3.31 13.76 2.80
CA LEU A 280 -1.85 13.62 2.96
C LEU A 280 -1.28 14.59 4.02
N ALA A 281 -2.13 15.30 4.75
CA ALA A 281 -1.68 16.31 5.70
C ALA A 281 -0.79 15.72 6.80
N ARG A 282 -1.16 14.54 7.34
CA ARG A 282 -0.43 13.88 8.41
C ARG A 282 0.96 13.42 7.97
N ILE A 283 1.09 12.78 6.82
CA ILE A 283 2.41 12.37 6.31
C ILE A 283 3.27 13.57 5.95
N LYS A 284 2.69 14.64 5.37
CA LYS A 284 3.40 15.88 5.09
C LYS A 284 3.90 16.58 6.36
N ALA A 285 3.15 16.52 7.45
CA ALA A 285 3.56 17.07 8.75
C ALA A 285 4.79 16.38 9.35
N THR A 286 5.12 15.15 8.92
CA THR A 286 6.38 14.47 9.31
C THR A 286 7.61 15.01 8.57
N GLY A 287 7.44 15.90 7.59
CA GLY A 287 8.48 16.40 6.70
C GLY A 287 8.66 15.59 5.41
N PHE A 288 7.83 14.58 5.17
CA PHE A 288 7.80 13.87 3.89
C PHE A 288 6.99 14.63 2.85
N SER A 289 7.51 14.71 1.63
CA SER A 289 6.82 15.32 0.48
C SER A 289 6.46 14.22 -0.53
N PRO A 290 5.19 13.74 -0.55
CA PRO A 290 4.76 12.80 -1.58
C PRO A 290 4.94 13.41 -2.97
N ALA A 291 5.42 12.61 -3.92
CA ALA A 291 5.67 13.06 -5.29
C ALA A 291 4.35 13.28 -6.05
N ASP A 292 4.34 14.25 -6.98
CA ASP A 292 3.22 14.45 -7.90
C ASP A 292 3.01 13.21 -8.77
N SER A 293 1.82 12.63 -8.71
CA SER A 293 1.47 11.38 -9.38
C SER A 293 1.52 11.50 -10.91
N THR A 294 1.27 12.68 -11.47
CA THR A 294 1.29 12.91 -12.91
C THR A 294 2.71 13.11 -13.44
N GLU A 295 3.57 13.78 -12.68
CA GLU A 295 4.99 13.88 -13.01
C GLU A 295 5.66 12.50 -12.94
N ARG A 296 5.35 11.72 -11.90
CA ARG A 296 5.84 10.34 -11.76
C ARG A 296 5.33 9.43 -12.87
N LEU A 297 4.08 9.58 -13.32
CA LEU A 297 3.54 8.85 -14.47
C LEU A 297 4.33 9.17 -15.74
N ASN A 298 4.65 10.44 -15.98
CA ASN A 298 5.47 10.83 -17.14
C ASN A 298 6.85 10.17 -17.11
N VAL A 299 7.54 10.20 -15.95
CA VAL A 299 8.86 9.56 -15.79
C VAL A 299 8.76 8.04 -15.98
N TYR A 300 7.71 7.41 -15.43
CA TYR A 300 7.49 5.97 -15.55
C TYR A 300 7.28 5.55 -17.01
N LEU A 301 6.47 6.30 -17.77
CA LEU A 301 6.21 6.04 -19.18
C LEU A 301 7.46 6.24 -20.04
N GLN A 302 8.30 7.26 -19.77
CA GLN A 302 9.58 7.45 -20.46
C GLN A 302 10.54 6.27 -20.30
N GLY A 303 10.45 5.54 -19.20
CA GLY A 303 11.25 4.33 -18.98
C GLY A 303 10.67 3.06 -19.65
N LEU A 304 9.45 3.13 -20.20
CA LEU A 304 8.78 2.02 -20.85
C LEU A 304 8.72 2.18 -22.38
N LEU A 305 8.71 3.41 -22.89
CA LEU A 305 8.71 3.79 -24.30
C LEU A 305 10.14 3.91 -24.84
#